data_3c9d7d7d3a4d2438def3f395b741f067
#
_entry.id   3c9d7d7d3a4d2438def3f395b741f067
#
_cell.length_a   1.000
_cell.length_b   1.000
_cell.length_c   1.000
_cell.angle_alpha   90.00
_cell.angle_beta   90.00
_cell.angle_gamma   90.00
#
_symmetry.space_group_name_H-M   'P 1'
#
loop_
_entity.id
_entity.type
_entity.pdbx_description
1 polymer ?
#
loop_
_entity_poly.entity_id
_entity_poly.type
_entity_poly.pdbx_seq_one_letter_code
_entity_poly.pdbx_strand_id
1 'polypeptide(L)'
;ELFKSELDINRVSIFEPNLSFTKTSLIPINIVERFEQLYPKKLQSCTIIASKELVDNEYFIKLLMNMDIFKKRANFLKCRDRTKLLFALKNYGGLVISHQIFNELNYLYFESLFLSLPLIHNSPHLSKYGYFYKDFDINQAVENIKFVLENHKNNLKNYEKRNLELFKKFSPYSKSNKENYRILLENV
;
A
#
# COMPACT_ATOMS: atom_id res chain seq x y z
N GLU A 1 4.83 15.90 -12.41
CA GLU A 1 3.99 16.66 -11.43
C GLU A 1 2.49 16.50 -11.70
N LEU A 2 2.01 16.63 -12.94
CA LEU A 2 0.60 16.46 -13.31
C LEU A 2 0.01 15.10 -12.88
N PHE A 3 0.77 14.00 -13.01
CA PHE A 3 0.31 12.65 -12.65
C PHE A 3 -0.07 12.52 -11.15
N LYS A 4 0.67 13.18 -10.27
CA LYS A 4 0.47 13.06 -8.80
C LYS A 4 -0.78 13.79 -8.31
N SER A 5 -1.13 14.93 -8.92
CA SER A 5 -2.29 15.74 -8.53
C SER A 5 -3.62 15.13 -8.98
N GLU A 6 -3.60 14.27 -10.00
CA GLU A 6 -4.80 13.66 -10.59
C GLU A 6 -5.17 12.32 -9.95
N LEU A 7 -4.31 11.74 -9.12
CA LEU A 7 -4.59 10.46 -8.50
C LEU A 7 -5.72 10.57 -7.47
N ASP A 8 -6.71 9.72 -7.65
CA ASP A 8 -7.84 9.62 -6.73
C ASP A 8 -7.48 8.80 -5.50
N ILE A 9 -7.20 9.49 -4.40
CA ILE A 9 -6.85 8.86 -3.11
C ILE A 9 -8.06 8.32 -2.35
N ASN A 10 -9.28 8.56 -2.82
CA ASN A 10 -10.49 7.92 -2.28
C ASN A 10 -10.69 6.51 -2.82
N ARG A 11 -9.83 6.07 -3.73
CA ARG A 11 -9.83 4.72 -4.29
C ARG A 11 -8.59 3.97 -3.84
N VAL A 12 -8.81 2.79 -3.28
CA VAL A 12 -7.75 1.93 -2.71
C VAL A 12 -7.25 0.93 -3.73
N SER A 13 -5.93 0.75 -3.79
CA SER A 13 -5.25 -0.30 -4.52
C SER A 13 -4.44 -1.18 -3.58
N ILE A 14 -4.68 -2.49 -3.63
CA ILE A 14 -3.98 -3.54 -2.87
C ILE A 14 -3.21 -4.39 -3.87
N PHE A 15 -1.90 -4.54 -3.70
CA PHE A 15 -1.01 -5.20 -4.66
C PHE A 15 -0.50 -6.56 -4.15
N GLU A 16 -1.15 -7.13 -3.15
CA GLU A 16 -0.73 -8.41 -2.58
C GLU A 16 -1.12 -9.57 -3.52
N PRO A 17 -0.15 -10.36 -4.02
CA PRO A 17 -0.43 -11.39 -5.03
C PRO A 17 -1.14 -12.63 -4.50
N ASN A 18 -1.32 -12.75 -3.18
CA ASN A 18 -2.01 -13.87 -2.51
C ASN A 18 -1.40 -15.26 -2.79
N LEU A 19 -0.11 -15.31 -3.11
CA LEU A 19 0.62 -16.56 -3.38
C LEU A 19 1.12 -17.25 -2.10
N SER A 20 1.16 -16.55 -1.00
CA SER A 20 1.61 -17.05 0.29
C SER A 20 1.01 -16.23 1.43
N PHE A 21 1.08 -16.77 2.65
CA PHE A 21 0.63 -16.03 3.85
C PHE A 21 1.44 -14.75 4.10
N THR A 22 2.69 -14.66 3.60
CA THR A 22 3.55 -13.48 3.77
C THR A 22 3.13 -12.30 2.89
N LYS A 23 2.40 -12.59 1.80
CA LYS A 23 1.91 -11.61 0.80
C LYS A 23 0.43 -11.83 0.53
N THR A 24 -0.38 -11.59 1.54
CA THR A 24 -1.83 -11.78 1.47
C THR A 24 -2.59 -10.45 1.50
N SER A 25 -3.64 -10.35 0.72
CA SER A 25 -4.55 -9.20 0.75
C SER A 25 -5.51 -9.20 1.94
N LEU A 26 -5.53 -10.25 2.75
CA LEU A 26 -6.51 -10.40 3.85
C LEU A 26 -6.42 -9.26 4.88
N ILE A 27 -5.20 -8.88 5.29
CA ILE A 27 -5.04 -7.79 6.25
C ILE A 27 -5.41 -6.44 5.64
N PRO A 28 -4.91 -6.06 4.44
CA PRO A 28 -5.38 -4.85 3.74
C PRO A 28 -6.90 -4.79 3.56
N ILE A 29 -7.56 -5.89 3.20
CA ILE A 29 -9.03 -5.93 3.08
C ILE A 29 -9.71 -5.68 4.43
N ASN A 30 -9.21 -6.28 5.52
CA ASN A 30 -9.75 -6.05 6.86
C ASN A 30 -9.56 -4.59 7.34
N ILE A 31 -8.46 -3.95 6.96
CA ILE A 31 -8.25 -2.52 7.23
C ILE A 31 -9.33 -1.69 6.52
N VAL A 32 -9.60 -1.98 5.24
CA VAL A 32 -10.64 -1.30 4.45
C VAL A 32 -12.03 -1.57 5.01
N GLU A 33 -12.33 -2.82 5.38
CA GLU A 33 -13.60 -3.21 6.03
C GLU A 33 -13.82 -2.41 7.31
N ARG A 34 -12.81 -2.36 8.18
CA ARG A 34 -12.89 -1.63 9.45
C ARG A 34 -13.04 -0.13 9.22
N PHE A 35 -12.34 0.43 8.22
CA PHE A 35 -12.49 1.83 7.87
C PHE A 35 -13.92 2.15 7.40
N GLU A 36 -14.51 1.35 6.51
CA GLU A 36 -15.88 1.55 6.02
C GLU A 36 -16.94 1.39 7.09
N GLN A 37 -16.71 0.53 8.11
CA GLN A 37 -17.58 0.42 9.27
C GLN A 37 -17.61 1.71 10.11
N LEU A 38 -16.46 2.37 10.27
CA LEU A 38 -16.33 3.58 11.10
C LEU A 38 -16.63 4.86 10.30
N TYR A 39 -16.26 4.89 9.02
CA TYR A 39 -16.38 6.05 8.15
C TYR A 39 -17.05 5.69 6.82
N PRO A 40 -18.34 5.33 6.84
CA PRO A 40 -19.02 4.75 5.68
C PRO A 40 -19.01 5.71 4.48
N LYS A 41 -18.80 5.15 3.28
CA LYS A 41 -18.84 5.84 1.99
C LYS A 41 -17.77 6.92 1.79
N LYS A 42 -16.74 6.99 2.62
CA LYS A 42 -15.60 7.88 2.42
C LYS A 42 -14.67 7.37 1.31
N LEU A 43 -14.52 6.06 1.19
CA LEU A 43 -13.82 5.46 0.05
C LEU A 43 -14.82 5.16 -1.09
N GLN A 44 -14.35 5.26 -2.33
CA GLN A 44 -15.19 5.02 -3.52
C GLN A 44 -15.10 3.56 -3.98
N SER A 45 -13.92 2.96 -3.91
CA SER A 45 -13.68 1.57 -4.30
C SER A 45 -12.39 1.02 -3.69
N CYS A 46 -12.31 -0.31 -3.65
CA CYS A 46 -11.09 -1.04 -3.31
C CYS A 46 -10.81 -2.08 -4.40
N THR A 47 -9.61 -2.05 -4.98
CA THR A 47 -9.20 -2.99 -6.02
C THR A 47 -8.02 -3.82 -5.53
N ILE A 48 -8.17 -5.15 -5.56
CA ILE A 48 -7.11 -6.11 -5.26
C ILE A 48 -6.51 -6.54 -6.59
N ILE A 49 -5.22 -6.26 -6.78
CA ILE A 49 -4.47 -6.55 -8.00
C ILE A 49 -3.78 -7.91 -7.84
N ALA A 50 -3.64 -8.66 -8.93
CA ALA A 50 -3.15 -10.04 -8.94
C ALA A 50 -4.03 -11.01 -8.11
N SER A 51 -5.34 -10.85 -8.19
CA SER A 51 -6.30 -11.62 -7.39
C SER A 51 -7.49 -12.14 -8.21
N LYS A 52 -7.47 -12.02 -9.52
CA LYS A 52 -8.61 -12.44 -10.37
C LYS A 52 -8.95 -13.92 -10.17
N GLU A 53 -7.95 -14.77 -10.05
CA GLU A 53 -8.13 -16.21 -9.83
C GLU A 53 -8.79 -16.53 -8.47
N LEU A 54 -8.73 -15.61 -7.50
CA LEU A 54 -9.37 -15.78 -6.19
C LEU A 54 -10.89 -15.73 -6.24
N VAL A 55 -11.48 -15.20 -7.32
CA VAL A 55 -12.95 -15.16 -7.47
C VAL A 55 -13.55 -16.56 -7.63
N ASP A 56 -12.74 -17.55 -8.02
CA ASP A 56 -13.12 -18.94 -8.13
C ASP A 56 -12.74 -19.76 -6.87
N ASN A 57 -12.07 -19.12 -5.90
CA ASN A 57 -11.70 -19.76 -4.64
C ASN A 57 -12.85 -19.65 -3.62
N GLU A 58 -13.44 -20.80 -3.29
CA GLU A 58 -14.61 -20.88 -2.40
C GLU A 58 -14.36 -20.26 -1.01
N TYR A 59 -13.16 -20.48 -0.43
CA TYR A 59 -12.83 -19.95 0.88
C TYR A 59 -12.69 -18.42 0.86
N PHE A 60 -12.06 -17.89 -0.19
CA PHE A 60 -11.93 -16.44 -0.36
C PHE A 60 -13.29 -15.77 -0.53
N ILE A 61 -14.15 -16.34 -1.37
CA ILE A 61 -15.51 -15.83 -1.58
C ILE A 61 -16.35 -15.91 -0.31
N LYS A 62 -16.30 -17.03 0.42
CA LYS A 62 -17.00 -17.16 1.72
C LYS A 62 -16.53 -16.10 2.73
N LEU A 63 -15.24 -15.80 2.76
CA LEU A 63 -14.70 -14.75 3.61
C LEU A 63 -15.28 -13.38 3.21
N LEU A 64 -15.23 -13.02 1.93
CA LEU A 64 -15.78 -11.76 1.44
C LEU A 64 -17.31 -11.63 1.70
N MET A 65 -18.05 -12.70 1.51
CA MET A 65 -19.51 -12.74 1.78
C MET A 65 -19.87 -12.45 3.24
N ASN A 66 -18.93 -12.55 4.18
CA ASN A 66 -19.13 -12.17 5.57
C ASN A 66 -18.80 -10.71 5.87
N MET A 67 -18.16 -10.00 4.94
CA MET A 67 -17.77 -8.60 5.11
C MET A 67 -18.88 -7.63 4.75
N ASP A 68 -18.99 -6.54 5.49
CA ASP A 68 -19.97 -5.48 5.25
C ASP A 68 -19.74 -4.75 3.92
N ILE A 69 -18.46 -4.52 3.55
CA ILE A 69 -18.11 -3.90 2.27
C ILE A 69 -18.61 -4.71 1.07
N PHE A 70 -18.66 -6.04 1.20
CA PHE A 70 -19.16 -6.90 0.15
C PHE A 70 -20.70 -6.94 0.15
N LYS A 71 -21.33 -7.05 1.33
CA LYS A 71 -22.78 -7.13 1.48
C LYS A 71 -23.50 -5.83 1.16
N LYS A 72 -22.96 -4.71 1.62
CA LYS A 72 -23.65 -3.41 1.63
C LYS A 72 -23.25 -2.50 0.46
N ARG A 73 -22.16 -2.82 -0.25
CA ARG A 73 -21.59 -1.94 -1.30
C ARG A 73 -21.29 -2.71 -2.57
N ALA A 74 -22.32 -2.89 -3.41
CA ALA A 74 -22.15 -3.53 -4.72
C ALA A 74 -21.02 -2.86 -5.53
N ASN A 75 -20.15 -3.68 -6.14
CA ASN A 75 -19.01 -3.24 -6.96
C ASN A 75 -17.94 -2.40 -6.24
N PHE A 76 -17.96 -2.31 -4.91
CA PHE A 76 -16.92 -1.61 -4.16
C PHE A 76 -15.60 -2.36 -4.20
N LEU A 77 -15.62 -3.66 -3.85
CA LEU A 77 -14.45 -4.53 -3.89
C LEU A 77 -14.34 -5.19 -5.27
N LYS A 78 -13.15 -5.10 -5.87
CA LYS A 78 -12.87 -5.63 -7.22
C LYS A 78 -11.59 -6.44 -7.22
N CYS A 79 -11.62 -7.64 -7.79
CA CYS A 79 -10.45 -8.44 -8.07
C CYS A 79 -10.00 -8.22 -9.52
N ARG A 80 -8.71 -8.04 -9.74
CA ARG A 80 -8.13 -7.78 -11.08
C ARG A 80 -6.89 -8.62 -11.32
N ASP A 81 -6.57 -8.81 -12.59
CA ASP A 81 -5.33 -9.44 -13.03
C ASP A 81 -4.12 -8.65 -12.57
N ARG A 82 -2.97 -9.32 -12.58
CA ARG A 82 -1.69 -8.65 -12.35
C ARG A 82 -1.45 -7.59 -13.42
N THR A 83 -1.08 -6.39 -13.00
CA THR A 83 -0.81 -5.27 -13.89
C THR A 83 0.32 -4.40 -13.38
N LYS A 84 0.85 -3.53 -14.25
CA LYS A 84 1.90 -2.56 -13.87
C LYS A 84 1.35 -1.52 -12.91
N LEU A 85 2.18 -1.09 -11.95
CA LEU A 85 1.81 -0.10 -10.92
C LEU A 85 1.17 1.14 -11.53
N LEU A 86 1.82 1.81 -12.48
CA LEU A 86 1.29 3.04 -13.08
C LEU A 86 -0.09 2.86 -13.75
N PHE A 87 -0.32 1.72 -14.39
CA PHE A 87 -1.64 1.42 -14.95
C PHE A 87 -2.69 1.25 -13.85
N ALA A 88 -2.35 0.52 -12.79
CA ALA A 88 -3.26 0.30 -11.67
C ALA A 88 -3.63 1.63 -10.99
N LEU A 89 -2.66 2.49 -10.71
CA LEU A 89 -2.89 3.78 -10.08
C LEU A 89 -3.82 4.68 -10.88
N LYS A 90 -3.63 4.74 -12.19
CA LYS A 90 -4.47 5.55 -13.07
C LYS A 90 -5.91 5.04 -13.13
N ASN A 91 -6.11 3.71 -13.12
CA ASN A 91 -7.42 3.11 -13.35
C ASN A 91 -8.16 2.71 -12.08
N TYR A 92 -7.43 2.37 -11.01
CA TYR A 92 -8.02 1.75 -9.82
C TYR A 92 -7.94 2.60 -8.56
N GLY A 93 -6.93 3.46 -8.43
CA GLY A 93 -6.82 4.40 -7.32
C GLY A 93 -5.42 4.60 -6.78
N GLY A 94 -5.20 5.76 -6.15
CA GLY A 94 -3.90 6.22 -5.70
C GLY A 94 -3.56 5.93 -4.23
N LEU A 95 -4.52 5.50 -3.39
CA LEU A 95 -4.24 5.10 -2.01
C LEU A 95 -3.77 3.63 -2.00
N VAL A 96 -2.51 3.40 -1.66
CA VAL A 96 -1.93 2.06 -1.57
C VAL A 96 -1.98 1.58 -0.13
N ILE A 97 -2.57 0.40 0.09
CA ILE A 97 -2.54 -0.28 1.39
C ILE A 97 -1.85 -1.63 1.19
N SER A 98 -0.83 -1.89 2.01
CA SER A 98 -0.04 -3.11 1.95
C SER A 98 0.31 -3.61 3.34
N HIS A 99 0.31 -4.92 3.52
CA HIS A 99 0.76 -5.60 4.71
C HIS A 99 1.70 -6.73 4.31
N GLN A 100 2.90 -6.73 4.85
CA GLN A 100 3.90 -7.75 4.58
C GLN A 100 4.29 -8.44 5.88
N ILE A 101 4.43 -9.76 5.83
CA ILE A 101 4.91 -10.58 6.94
C ILE A 101 6.29 -11.09 6.55
N PHE A 102 7.34 -10.74 7.30
CA PHE A 102 8.74 -11.09 7.04
C PHE A 102 9.27 -10.69 5.64
N ASN A 103 8.70 -9.66 5.02
CA ASN A 103 9.14 -9.14 3.72
C ASN A 103 9.11 -7.60 3.71
N GLU A 104 9.87 -7.00 4.60
CA GLU A 104 9.76 -5.60 5.00
C GLU A 104 10.32 -4.61 3.97
N LEU A 105 11.22 -5.06 3.07
CA LEU A 105 11.77 -4.25 1.99
C LEU A 105 11.18 -4.67 0.64
N ASN A 106 9.92 -4.34 0.43
CA ASN A 106 9.21 -4.65 -0.81
C ASN A 106 9.43 -3.55 -1.87
N TYR A 107 9.66 -3.93 -3.12
CA TYR A 107 9.77 -2.98 -4.25
C TYR A 107 8.56 -2.07 -4.37
N LEU A 108 7.35 -2.57 -4.14
CA LEU A 108 6.13 -1.77 -4.13
C LEU A 108 6.23 -0.55 -3.19
N TYR A 109 6.86 -0.73 -2.03
CA TYR A 109 7.02 0.35 -1.05
C TYR A 109 7.91 1.45 -1.61
N PHE A 110 9.06 1.08 -2.17
CA PHE A 110 9.97 2.04 -2.80
C PHE A 110 9.33 2.74 -4.00
N GLU A 111 8.66 2.00 -4.88
CA GLU A 111 7.96 2.57 -6.04
C GLU A 111 6.86 3.55 -5.60
N SER A 112 6.06 3.16 -4.62
CA SER A 112 4.98 4.00 -4.08
C SER A 112 5.54 5.28 -3.45
N LEU A 113 6.57 5.19 -2.62
CA LEU A 113 7.22 6.33 -1.99
C LEU A 113 7.92 7.24 -3.00
N PHE A 114 8.56 6.67 -4.04
CA PHE A 114 9.17 7.43 -5.13
C PHE A 114 8.14 8.24 -5.92
N LEU A 115 6.99 7.66 -6.17
CA LEU A 115 5.86 8.34 -6.83
C LEU A 115 5.08 9.25 -5.88
N SER A 116 5.49 9.33 -4.62
CA SER A 116 4.81 10.11 -3.56
C SER A 116 3.35 9.73 -3.34
N LEU A 117 3.04 8.45 -3.56
CA LEU A 117 1.71 7.91 -3.28
C LEU A 117 1.50 7.78 -1.78
N PRO A 118 0.29 8.01 -1.28
CA PRO A 118 -0.04 7.65 0.08
C PRO A 118 0.03 6.13 0.24
N LEU A 119 1.09 5.67 0.89
CA LEU A 119 1.34 4.27 1.19
C LEU A 119 1.08 4.02 2.68
N ILE A 120 0.08 3.18 2.98
CA ILE A 120 -0.19 2.67 4.33
C ILE A 120 0.46 1.28 4.42
N HIS A 121 1.37 1.09 5.38
CA HIS A 121 2.19 -0.12 5.45
C HIS A 121 2.66 -0.43 6.88
N ASN A 122 3.10 -1.67 7.09
CA ASN A 122 3.60 -2.16 8.39
C ASN A 122 5.11 -2.42 8.44
N SER A 123 5.91 -1.96 7.45
CA SER A 123 7.36 -2.20 7.44
C SER A 123 8.09 -1.40 8.53
N PRO A 124 8.72 -2.02 9.54
CA PRO A 124 9.49 -1.32 10.57
C PRO A 124 10.71 -0.58 10.02
N HIS A 125 11.35 -1.12 8.98
CA HIS A 125 12.51 -0.50 8.32
C HIS A 125 12.16 0.83 7.63
N LEU A 126 10.89 0.99 7.25
CA LEU A 126 10.37 2.18 6.59
C LEU A 126 9.45 3.02 7.49
N SER A 127 9.46 2.79 8.81
CA SER A 127 8.52 3.41 9.76
C SER A 127 8.53 4.95 9.77
N LYS A 128 9.62 5.58 9.30
CA LYS A 128 9.71 7.04 9.14
C LYS A 128 9.13 7.57 7.83
N TYR A 129 8.74 6.70 6.92
CA TYR A 129 8.27 7.03 5.57
C TYR A 129 6.89 6.47 5.34
N GLY A 130 6.15 6.97 4.37
CA GLY A 130 4.77 6.55 4.18
C GLY A 130 3.88 6.88 5.39
N TYR A 131 2.87 6.06 5.58
CA TYR A 131 1.95 6.06 6.73
C TYR A 131 2.05 4.70 7.40
N PHE A 132 2.99 4.61 8.33
CA PHE A 132 3.31 3.38 9.03
C PHE A 132 2.26 3.03 10.09
N TYR A 133 1.92 1.75 10.18
CA TYR A 133 1.23 1.17 11.33
C TYR A 133 2.01 -0.03 11.86
N LYS A 134 1.94 -0.23 13.18
CA LYS A 134 2.76 -1.24 13.84
C LYS A 134 2.10 -2.62 13.73
N ASP A 135 2.88 -3.63 13.38
CA ASP A 135 2.49 -5.04 13.36
C ASP A 135 1.13 -5.26 12.66
N PHE A 136 0.13 -5.74 13.38
CA PHE A 136 -1.24 -5.97 12.92
C PHE A 136 -2.23 -4.94 13.49
N ASP A 137 -1.79 -3.73 13.86
CA ASP A 137 -2.67 -2.70 14.40
C ASP A 137 -3.57 -2.10 13.32
N ILE A 138 -4.68 -2.80 13.08
CA ILE A 138 -5.72 -2.38 12.11
C ILE A 138 -6.30 -1.00 12.48
N ASN A 139 -6.44 -0.68 13.77
CA ASN A 139 -7.01 0.61 14.17
C ASN A 139 -6.05 1.75 13.82
N GLN A 140 -4.74 1.59 14.04
CA GLN A 140 -3.75 2.57 13.60
C GLN A 140 -3.75 2.73 12.07
N ALA A 141 -3.88 1.64 11.32
CA ALA A 141 -3.98 1.70 9.86
C ALA A 141 -5.24 2.46 9.40
N VAL A 142 -6.37 2.28 10.09
CA VAL A 142 -7.63 3.00 9.84
C VAL A 142 -7.48 4.50 10.09
N GLU A 143 -6.85 4.90 11.20
CA GLU A 143 -6.55 6.32 11.46
C GLU A 143 -5.61 6.91 10.41
N ASN A 144 -4.66 6.12 9.90
CA ASN A 144 -3.82 6.54 8.78
C ASN A 144 -4.63 6.77 7.50
N ILE A 145 -5.63 5.94 7.17
CA ILE A 145 -6.53 6.19 6.02
C ILE A 145 -7.25 7.53 6.21
N LYS A 146 -7.85 7.74 7.38
CA LYS A 146 -8.54 9.00 7.70
C LYS A 146 -7.63 10.19 7.51
N PHE A 147 -6.44 10.14 8.11
CA PHE A 147 -5.44 11.21 7.99
C PHE A 147 -5.05 11.48 6.53
N VAL A 148 -4.84 10.41 5.72
CA VAL A 148 -4.53 10.53 4.30
C VAL A 148 -5.62 11.26 3.55
N LEU A 149 -6.88 10.87 3.72
CA LEU A 149 -8.00 11.48 3.02
C LEU A 149 -8.16 12.97 3.34
N GLU A 150 -7.87 13.36 4.58
CA GLU A 150 -8.01 14.73 5.06
C GLU A 150 -6.79 15.62 4.75
N ASN A 151 -5.58 15.05 4.80
CA ASN A 151 -4.36 15.86 4.91
C ASN A 151 -3.30 15.61 3.84
N HIS A 152 -3.31 14.45 3.14
CA HIS A 152 -2.19 14.08 2.26
C HIS A 152 -1.89 15.13 1.19
N LYS A 153 -2.93 15.64 0.51
CA LYS A 153 -2.76 16.64 -0.56
C LYS A 153 -2.12 17.92 -0.05
N ASN A 154 -2.51 18.37 1.13
CA ASN A 154 -1.97 19.59 1.75
C ASN A 154 -0.53 19.40 2.24
N ASN A 155 -0.16 18.18 2.60
CA ASN A 155 1.16 17.81 3.11
C ASN A 155 2.09 17.19 2.06
N LEU A 156 1.70 17.17 0.79
CA LEU A 156 2.42 16.46 -0.27
C LEU A 156 3.90 16.89 -0.36
N LYS A 157 4.20 18.18 -0.30
CA LYS A 157 5.59 18.68 -0.36
C LYS A 157 6.47 18.15 0.78
N ASN A 158 5.93 18.10 2.00
CA ASN A 158 6.66 17.55 3.15
C ASN A 158 6.82 16.03 3.04
N TYR A 159 5.79 15.34 2.53
CA TYR A 159 5.83 13.92 2.26
C TYR A 159 6.91 13.58 1.22
N GLU A 160 6.98 14.31 0.12
CA GLU A 160 8.00 14.17 -0.92
C GLU A 160 9.41 14.42 -0.39
N LYS A 161 9.60 15.51 0.35
CA LYS A 161 10.91 15.85 0.96
C LYS A 161 11.41 14.70 1.85
N ARG A 162 10.55 14.18 2.70
CA ARG A 162 10.87 13.06 3.58
C ARG A 162 11.23 11.79 2.78
N ASN A 163 10.48 11.49 1.72
CA ASN A 163 10.76 10.33 0.89
C ASN A 163 12.08 10.46 0.11
N LEU A 164 12.46 11.67 -0.31
CA LEU A 164 13.77 11.90 -0.95
C LEU A 164 14.95 11.54 -0.04
N GLU A 165 14.82 11.70 1.27
CA GLU A 165 15.85 11.28 2.24
C GLU A 165 16.04 9.76 2.23
N LEU A 166 14.94 9.00 2.09
CA LEU A 166 15.00 7.54 1.92
C LEU A 166 15.83 7.16 0.69
N PHE A 167 15.54 7.76 -0.45
CA PHE A 167 16.23 7.42 -1.70
C PHE A 167 17.72 7.81 -1.67
N LYS A 168 18.07 8.91 -1.01
CA LYS A 168 19.49 9.26 -0.76
C LYS A 168 20.17 8.19 0.08
N LYS A 169 19.53 7.69 1.13
CA LYS A 169 20.07 6.64 2.01
C LYS A 169 20.29 5.32 1.28
N PHE A 170 19.34 4.90 0.45
CA PHE A 170 19.40 3.63 -0.29
C PHE A 170 20.08 3.74 -1.66
N SER A 171 20.53 4.93 -2.07
CA SER A 171 21.21 5.12 -3.34
C SER A 171 22.54 4.33 -3.38
N PRO A 172 22.78 3.52 -4.42
CA PRO A 172 24.06 2.86 -4.61
C PRO A 172 25.21 3.85 -4.81
N TYR A 173 24.88 5.10 -5.16
CA TYR A 173 25.87 6.17 -5.36
C TYR A 173 26.22 6.94 -4.09
N SER A 174 25.54 6.68 -2.96
CA SER A 174 25.92 7.31 -1.69
C SER A 174 27.32 6.87 -1.26
N LYS A 175 28.11 7.80 -0.66
CA LYS A 175 29.47 7.49 -0.19
C LYS A 175 29.48 6.30 0.79
N SER A 176 28.52 6.28 1.72
CA SER A 176 28.38 5.21 2.71
C SER A 176 28.17 3.85 2.03
N ASN A 177 27.23 3.76 1.08
CA ASN A 177 26.94 2.49 0.42
C ASN A 177 28.10 2.02 -0.45
N LYS A 178 28.77 2.92 -1.17
CA LYS A 178 29.98 2.58 -1.94
C LYS A 178 31.08 2.01 -1.04
N GLU A 179 31.32 2.63 0.11
CA GLU A 179 32.32 2.16 1.05
C GLU A 179 31.95 0.80 1.65
N ASN A 180 30.71 0.62 2.05
CA ASN A 180 30.23 -0.67 2.57
C ASN A 180 30.36 -1.79 1.52
N TYR A 181 30.02 -1.52 0.25
CA TYR A 181 30.23 -2.50 -0.84
C TYR A 181 31.71 -2.79 -1.08
N ARG A 182 32.59 -1.78 -1.01
CA ARG A 182 34.02 -1.98 -1.14
C ARG A 182 34.55 -2.93 -0.06
N ILE A 183 34.22 -2.66 1.21
CA ILE A 183 34.61 -3.50 2.34
C ILE A 183 34.11 -4.94 2.17
N LEU A 184 32.88 -5.13 1.72
CA LEU A 184 32.31 -6.46 1.47
C LEU A 184 33.11 -7.21 0.39
N LEU A 185 33.49 -6.53 -0.69
CA LEU A 185 34.25 -7.15 -1.80
C LEU A 185 35.70 -7.44 -1.44
N GLU A 186 36.31 -6.64 -0.57
CA GLU A 186 37.69 -6.84 -0.11
C GLU A 186 37.83 -8.01 0.91
N ASN A 187 36.70 -8.46 1.51
CA ASN A 187 36.67 -9.55 2.48
C ASN A 187 36.18 -10.89 1.89
N VAL A 188 36.00 -10.99 0.58
CA VAL A 188 35.68 -12.22 -0.18
C VAL A 188 36.92 -12.71 -0.88
#